data_ee6cada8fa46c6f1b3067d8d2193dcb7
#
_entry.id   ee6cada8fa46c6f1b3067d8d2193dcb7
#
_cell.length_a   1.000
_cell.length_b   1.000
_cell.length_c   1.000
_cell.angle_alpha   90.00
_cell.angle_beta   90.00
_cell.angle_gamma   90.00
#
_symmetry.space_group_name_H-M   'P 1'
#
loop_
_entity.id
_entity.type
_entity.pdbx_description
1 polymer ?
#
loop_
_entity_poly.entity_id
_entity_poly.type
_entity_poly.pdbx_seq_one_letter_code
_entity_poly.pdbx_strand_id
1 'polypeptide(L)'
;MAGEGIPAYFWAQSRAAGEEIVDVGARKAASESGNFSYRNVQIALLDGKVAGMLLAYRLPDSGPADDLPDVPEFVRPLLELERCVPGSFYINMLATYPQYRGRGVGRRLMAVVDRLATAAGCRTIAVEVFEQNAGALRLYRTLGYQVAEERAVVPHSCHPYEGRIVLLTKQALPEAALP
;
A
#
# COMPACT_ATOMS: atom_id res chain seq x y z
N MET A 1 -4.22 11.40 3.93
CA MET A 1 -3.42 11.38 2.69
C MET A 1 -3.18 9.91 2.34
N ALA A 2 -3.15 9.53 1.06
CA ALA A 2 -2.81 8.15 0.70
C ALA A 2 -1.35 7.86 1.08
N GLY A 3 -1.05 6.64 1.57
CA GLY A 3 0.30 6.27 1.99
C GLY A 3 0.79 6.99 3.24
N GLU A 4 -0.12 7.50 4.06
CA GLU A 4 0.12 8.03 5.41
C GLU A 4 1.16 9.17 5.49
N GLY A 5 1.43 9.86 4.37
CA GLY A 5 2.41 10.95 4.27
C GLY A 5 3.82 10.52 3.82
N ILE A 6 4.17 9.25 3.90
CA ILE A 6 5.52 8.74 3.56
C ILE A 6 5.90 9.02 2.10
N PRO A 7 5.06 8.77 1.08
CA PRO A 7 5.38 9.12 -0.28
C PRO A 7 5.64 10.62 -0.48
N ALA A 8 4.84 11.47 0.15
CA ALA A 8 5.02 12.91 0.06
C ALA A 8 6.37 13.38 0.61
N TYR A 9 6.86 12.73 1.67
CA TYR A 9 8.20 12.99 2.22
C TYR A 9 9.29 12.73 1.16
N PHE A 10 9.28 11.58 0.49
CA PHE A 10 10.27 11.24 -0.55
C PHE A 10 10.11 12.10 -1.82
N TRP A 11 8.88 12.46 -2.17
CA TRP A 11 8.62 13.34 -3.31
C TRP A 11 9.15 14.74 -3.05
N ALA A 12 9.02 15.24 -1.82
CA ALA A 12 9.59 16.53 -1.45
C ALA A 12 11.10 16.59 -1.61
N GLN A 13 11.81 15.48 -1.36
CA GLN A 13 13.27 15.41 -1.53
C GLN A 13 13.71 15.30 -2.99
N SER A 14 12.86 14.77 -3.87
CA SER A 14 13.17 14.55 -5.30
C SER A 14 12.56 15.58 -6.23
N ARG A 15 11.99 16.67 -5.69
CA ARG A 15 11.41 17.74 -6.50
C ARG A 15 12.47 18.66 -7.08
N ALA A 16 12.24 19.14 -8.30
CA ALA A 16 13.03 20.19 -8.92
C ALA A 16 12.68 21.57 -8.33
N ALA A 17 13.51 22.57 -8.60
CA ALA A 17 13.24 23.94 -8.19
C ALA A 17 11.92 24.45 -8.84
N GLY A 18 10.98 24.90 -8.03
CA GLY A 18 9.67 25.37 -8.47
C GLY A 18 8.62 24.28 -8.76
N GLU A 19 8.98 22.99 -8.62
CA GLU A 19 8.03 21.88 -8.78
C GLU A 19 7.23 21.67 -7.48
N GLU A 20 5.92 21.43 -7.58
CA GLU A 20 5.11 21.06 -6.43
C GLU A 20 5.26 19.56 -6.10
N ILE A 21 5.07 19.17 -4.83
CA ILE A 21 5.17 17.77 -4.40
C ILE A 21 4.21 16.87 -5.19
N VAL A 22 3.02 17.36 -5.51
CA VAL A 22 2.02 16.63 -6.27
C VAL A 22 2.45 16.36 -7.71
N ASP A 23 3.24 17.24 -8.32
CA ASP A 23 3.76 17.06 -9.69
C ASP A 23 4.79 15.93 -9.76
N VAL A 24 5.61 15.80 -8.70
CA VAL A 24 6.52 14.64 -8.58
C VAL A 24 5.74 13.34 -8.51
N GLY A 25 4.66 13.32 -7.71
CA GLY A 25 3.77 12.16 -7.62
C GLY A 25 3.10 11.84 -8.96
N ALA A 26 2.61 12.86 -9.67
CA ALA A 26 1.99 12.71 -11.00
C ALA A 26 3.00 12.16 -12.02
N ARG A 27 4.23 12.64 -12.04
CA ARG A 27 5.31 12.15 -12.92
C ARG A 27 5.66 10.69 -12.63
N LYS A 28 5.74 10.31 -11.35
CA LYS A 28 5.96 8.90 -10.95
C LYS A 28 4.78 8.00 -11.36
N ALA A 29 3.55 8.48 -11.19
CA ALA A 29 2.36 7.75 -11.61
C ALA A 29 2.27 7.60 -13.12
N ALA A 30 2.70 8.59 -13.90
CA ALA A 30 2.73 8.52 -15.37
C ALA A 30 3.83 7.61 -15.94
N SER A 31 4.75 7.11 -15.10
CA SER A 31 5.84 6.22 -15.53
C SER A 31 5.31 4.85 -15.98
N GLU A 32 5.94 4.28 -17.00
CA GLU A 32 5.68 2.91 -17.49
C GLU A 32 6.21 1.83 -16.54
N SER A 33 7.08 2.18 -15.60
CA SER A 33 7.75 1.25 -14.69
C SER A 33 7.85 1.80 -13.27
N GLY A 34 8.23 0.91 -12.34
CA GLY A 34 8.37 1.22 -10.91
C GLY A 34 7.06 1.05 -10.14
N ASN A 35 7.19 0.99 -8.82
CA ASN A 35 6.08 0.64 -7.93
C ASN A 35 4.93 1.66 -7.96
N PHE A 36 5.23 2.94 -8.20
CA PHE A 36 4.22 4.01 -8.30
C PHE A 36 3.62 4.20 -9.69
N SER A 37 3.98 3.36 -10.68
CA SER A 37 3.41 3.39 -12.03
C SER A 37 1.89 3.24 -12.02
N TYR A 38 1.20 3.95 -12.93
CA TYR A 38 -0.24 3.77 -13.17
C TYR A 38 -0.62 2.33 -13.48
N ARG A 39 0.31 1.52 -13.98
CA ARG A 39 0.09 0.08 -14.27
C ARG A 39 -0.27 -0.72 -13.03
N ASN A 40 0.16 -0.27 -11.87
CA ASN A 40 -0.10 -0.89 -10.58
C ASN A 40 -1.33 -0.32 -9.86
N VAL A 41 -2.07 0.59 -10.50
CA VAL A 41 -3.16 1.34 -9.88
C VAL A 41 -4.52 0.87 -10.38
N GLN A 42 -5.45 0.67 -9.45
CA GLN A 42 -6.87 0.52 -9.71
C GLN A 42 -7.62 1.74 -9.20
N ILE A 43 -8.50 2.31 -10.03
CA ILE A 43 -9.30 3.48 -9.69
C ILE A 43 -10.76 3.07 -9.51
N ALA A 44 -11.35 3.47 -8.40
CA ALA A 44 -12.79 3.35 -8.19
C ALA A 44 -13.48 4.64 -8.62
N LEU A 45 -14.47 4.51 -9.50
CA LEU A 45 -15.37 5.60 -9.86
C LEU A 45 -16.71 5.45 -9.13
N LEU A 46 -17.26 6.56 -8.69
CA LEU A 46 -18.60 6.66 -8.13
C LEU A 46 -19.28 7.87 -8.78
N ASP A 47 -20.41 7.62 -9.46
CA ASP A 47 -21.14 8.65 -10.21
C ASP A 47 -20.22 9.39 -11.23
N GLY A 48 -19.36 8.64 -11.91
CA GLY A 48 -18.38 9.16 -12.89
C GLY A 48 -17.20 9.93 -12.30
N LYS A 49 -17.10 10.05 -10.96
CA LYS A 49 -16.00 10.76 -10.28
C LYS A 49 -15.06 9.79 -9.60
N VAL A 50 -13.76 10.12 -9.58
CA VAL A 50 -12.76 9.33 -8.84
C VAL A 50 -13.10 9.36 -7.35
N ALA A 51 -13.38 8.19 -6.79
CA ALA A 51 -13.78 8.03 -5.40
C ALA A 51 -12.66 7.44 -4.52
N GLY A 52 -11.75 6.67 -5.12
CA GLY A 52 -10.64 6.05 -4.40
C GLY A 52 -9.67 5.36 -5.33
N MET A 53 -8.58 4.86 -4.76
CA MET A 53 -7.54 4.13 -5.48
C MET A 53 -6.96 2.99 -4.64
N LEU A 54 -6.46 1.99 -5.33
CA LEU A 54 -5.61 0.92 -4.82
C LEU A 54 -4.31 0.94 -5.62
N LEU A 55 -3.17 0.98 -4.95
CA LEU A 55 -1.84 0.76 -5.52
C LEU A 55 -1.32 -0.55 -4.94
N ALA A 56 -1.08 -1.53 -5.81
CA ALA A 56 -0.60 -2.84 -5.40
C ALA A 56 0.28 -3.47 -6.48
N TYR A 57 1.28 -4.23 -6.08
CA TYR A 57 2.26 -4.86 -6.97
C TYR A 57 2.88 -6.09 -6.29
N ARG A 58 3.55 -6.93 -7.09
CA ARG A 58 4.30 -8.07 -6.57
C ARG A 58 5.64 -7.62 -6.00
N LEU A 59 5.94 -8.03 -4.76
CA LEU A 59 7.28 -7.88 -4.18
C LEU A 59 8.28 -8.83 -4.84
N PRO A 60 9.58 -8.50 -4.85
CA PRO A 60 10.63 -9.42 -5.28
C PRO A 60 10.61 -10.73 -4.47
N ASP A 61 11.08 -11.83 -5.08
CA ASP A 61 11.16 -13.15 -4.40
C ASP A 61 12.25 -13.22 -3.34
N SER A 62 13.30 -12.41 -3.48
CA SER A 62 14.33 -12.20 -2.48
C SER A 62 14.16 -10.80 -1.91
N GLY A 63 14.16 -10.69 -0.59
CA GLY A 63 14.28 -9.38 0.06
C GLY A 63 15.52 -8.65 -0.47
N PRO A 64 15.61 -7.32 -0.35
CA PRO A 64 16.83 -6.59 -0.66
C PRO A 64 17.98 -7.25 0.11
N ALA A 65 19.21 -7.23 -0.47
CA ALA A 65 20.41 -7.74 0.17
C ALA A 65 20.51 -7.27 1.63
N ASP A 66 21.27 -7.95 2.46
CA ASP A 66 21.32 -7.79 3.93
C ASP A 66 21.49 -6.33 4.42
N ASP A 67 22.00 -5.47 3.57
CA ASP A 67 22.05 -4.03 3.83
C ASP A 67 20.70 -3.40 3.52
N LEU A 68 19.97 -2.99 4.56
CA LEU A 68 18.91 -2.00 4.38
C LEU A 68 19.55 -0.78 3.71
N PRO A 69 19.00 -0.31 2.58
CA PRO A 69 19.52 0.90 1.93
C PRO A 69 19.58 2.02 2.97
N ASP A 70 20.41 3.02 2.73
CA ASP A 70 20.49 4.22 3.56
C ASP A 70 19.14 5.00 3.45
N VAL A 71 18.17 4.49 4.22
CA VAL A 71 16.81 5.04 4.30
C VAL A 71 16.60 5.70 5.65
N PRO A 72 15.74 6.70 5.72
CA PRO A 72 15.35 7.30 6.99
C PRO A 72 14.89 6.26 8.01
N GLU A 73 15.28 6.44 9.27
CA GLU A 73 15.03 5.48 10.33
C GLU A 73 13.55 5.10 10.48
N PHE A 74 12.65 6.07 10.28
CA PHE A 74 11.19 5.82 10.36
C PHE A 74 10.64 4.91 9.26
N VAL A 75 11.40 4.67 8.18
CA VAL A 75 11.01 3.76 7.09
C VAL A 75 11.49 2.32 7.34
N ARG A 76 12.55 2.14 8.16
CA ARG A 76 13.13 0.81 8.41
C ARG A 76 12.12 -0.24 8.86
N PRO A 77 11.21 0.04 9.83
CA PRO A 77 10.22 -0.95 10.26
C PRO A 77 9.31 -1.44 9.12
N LEU A 78 8.96 -0.57 8.17
CA LEU A 78 8.18 -0.93 6.99
C LEU A 78 8.95 -1.88 6.08
N LEU A 79 10.21 -1.55 5.76
CA LEU A 79 11.05 -2.41 4.92
C LEU A 79 11.34 -3.77 5.58
N GLU A 80 11.49 -3.81 6.91
CA GLU A 80 11.63 -5.07 7.66
C GLU A 80 10.40 -5.95 7.54
N LEU A 81 9.19 -5.35 7.59
CA LEU A 81 7.93 -6.06 7.40
C LEU A 81 7.76 -6.56 5.96
N GLU A 82 8.08 -5.74 4.95
CA GLU A 82 8.07 -6.17 3.55
C GLU A 82 8.98 -7.39 3.31
N ARG A 83 10.13 -7.47 4.01
CA ARG A 83 11.05 -8.62 3.95
C ARG A 83 10.46 -9.92 4.50
N CYS A 84 9.47 -9.85 5.36
CA CYS A 84 8.80 -11.04 5.90
C CYS A 84 7.86 -11.71 4.87
N VAL A 85 7.57 -11.05 3.75
CA VAL A 85 6.59 -11.51 2.75
C VAL A 85 7.13 -11.43 1.31
N PRO A 86 8.31 -12.00 1.02
CA PRO A 86 8.89 -11.97 -0.33
C PRO A 86 7.94 -12.65 -1.32
N GLY A 87 7.89 -12.16 -2.56
CA GLY A 87 7.04 -12.69 -3.63
C GLY A 87 5.54 -12.51 -3.41
N SER A 88 5.11 -11.84 -2.35
CA SER A 88 3.68 -11.56 -2.12
C SER A 88 3.14 -10.47 -3.03
N PHE A 89 1.83 -10.43 -3.21
CA PHE A 89 1.12 -9.30 -3.80
C PHE A 89 0.87 -8.25 -2.71
N TYR A 90 1.61 -7.16 -2.77
CA TYR A 90 1.67 -6.17 -1.72
C TYR A 90 0.77 -4.98 -2.02
N ILE A 91 -0.15 -4.69 -1.10
CA ILE A 91 -1.02 -3.51 -1.14
C ILE A 91 -0.26 -2.36 -0.48
N ASN A 92 0.29 -1.49 -1.31
CA ASN A 92 1.06 -0.33 -0.84
C ASN A 92 0.15 0.82 -0.41
N MET A 93 -0.95 1.06 -1.14
CA MET A 93 -1.91 2.11 -0.80
C MET A 93 -3.35 1.67 -1.08
N LEU A 94 -4.23 1.97 -0.14
CA LEU A 94 -5.68 1.92 -0.33
C LEU A 94 -6.27 3.23 0.20
N ALA A 95 -6.80 4.05 -0.70
CA ALA A 95 -7.31 5.36 -0.34
C ALA A 95 -8.72 5.60 -0.86
N THR A 96 -9.53 6.27 -0.05
CA THR A 96 -10.87 6.74 -0.42
C THR A 96 -10.98 8.21 -0.03
N TYR A 97 -11.43 9.06 -0.94
CA TYR A 97 -11.68 10.46 -0.64
C TYR A 97 -12.67 10.60 0.53
N PRO A 98 -12.47 11.58 1.43
CA PRO A 98 -13.30 11.73 2.64
C PRO A 98 -14.81 11.71 2.36
N GLN A 99 -15.25 12.42 1.32
CA GLN A 99 -16.68 12.50 0.93
C GLN A 99 -17.28 11.19 0.42
N TYR A 100 -16.46 10.18 0.10
CA TYR A 100 -16.91 8.87 -0.38
C TYR A 100 -16.66 7.74 0.64
N ARG A 101 -16.12 8.07 1.83
CA ARG A 101 -15.97 7.09 2.92
C ARG A 101 -17.31 6.56 3.39
N GLY A 102 -17.32 5.35 3.95
CA GLY A 102 -18.56 4.69 4.41
C GLY A 102 -19.46 4.17 3.29
N ARG A 103 -19.16 4.43 2.01
CA ARG A 103 -19.95 4.01 0.84
C ARG A 103 -19.47 2.72 0.18
N GLY A 104 -18.61 1.95 0.85
CA GLY A 104 -18.12 0.65 0.35
C GLY A 104 -17.00 0.74 -0.70
N VAL A 105 -16.47 1.92 -1.03
CA VAL A 105 -15.42 2.11 -2.05
C VAL A 105 -14.18 1.26 -1.75
N GLY A 106 -13.65 1.30 -0.52
CA GLY A 106 -12.50 0.49 -0.14
C GLY A 106 -12.76 -1.01 -0.30
N ARG A 107 -13.94 -1.50 0.09
CA ARG A 107 -14.32 -2.91 -0.10
C ARG A 107 -14.38 -3.30 -1.58
N ARG A 108 -14.89 -2.43 -2.45
CA ARG A 108 -14.93 -2.67 -3.92
C ARG A 108 -13.52 -2.72 -4.51
N LEU A 109 -12.62 -1.83 -4.10
CA LEU A 109 -11.21 -1.88 -4.50
C LEU A 109 -10.53 -3.16 -4.03
N MET A 110 -10.82 -3.60 -2.81
CA MET A 110 -10.26 -4.86 -2.29
C MET A 110 -10.83 -6.11 -2.98
N ALA A 111 -12.02 -6.05 -3.56
CA ALA A 111 -12.64 -7.19 -4.25
C ALA A 111 -11.87 -7.64 -5.50
N VAL A 112 -11.05 -6.77 -6.10
CA VAL A 112 -10.23 -7.13 -7.28
C VAL A 112 -8.85 -7.66 -6.92
N VAL A 113 -8.43 -7.58 -5.65
CA VAL A 113 -7.07 -7.90 -5.21
C VAL A 113 -6.72 -9.37 -5.41
N ASP A 114 -7.63 -10.29 -5.08
CA ASP A 114 -7.39 -11.73 -5.26
C ASP A 114 -7.09 -12.07 -6.74
N ARG A 115 -7.87 -11.51 -7.66
CA ARG A 115 -7.66 -11.69 -9.10
C ARG A 115 -6.32 -11.10 -9.55
N LEU A 116 -5.95 -9.92 -9.09
CA LEU A 116 -4.67 -9.29 -9.42
C LEU A 116 -3.50 -10.09 -8.86
N ALA A 117 -3.60 -10.59 -7.65
CA ALA A 117 -2.58 -11.43 -7.02
C ALA A 117 -2.38 -12.75 -7.79
N THR A 118 -3.47 -13.42 -8.16
CA THR A 118 -3.43 -14.65 -8.96
C THR A 118 -2.82 -14.40 -10.34
N ALA A 119 -3.22 -13.32 -11.02
CA ALA A 119 -2.64 -12.92 -12.31
C ALA A 119 -1.14 -12.60 -12.23
N ALA A 120 -0.67 -12.09 -11.07
CA ALA A 120 0.75 -11.85 -10.78
C ALA A 120 1.50 -13.12 -10.31
N GLY A 121 0.85 -14.29 -10.24
CA GLY A 121 1.43 -15.53 -9.76
C GLY A 121 1.70 -15.55 -8.24
N CYS A 122 1.05 -14.68 -7.48
CA CYS A 122 1.23 -14.58 -6.03
C CYS A 122 0.23 -15.47 -5.28
N ARG A 123 0.72 -16.20 -4.26
CA ARG A 123 -0.12 -17.01 -3.38
C ARG A 123 -0.52 -16.27 -2.11
N THR A 124 0.25 -15.26 -1.72
CA THR A 124 0.04 -14.46 -0.52
C THR A 124 -0.23 -13.02 -0.91
N ILE A 125 -1.21 -12.41 -0.27
CA ILE A 125 -1.49 -10.98 -0.34
C ILE A 125 -1.09 -10.37 0.99
N ALA A 126 -0.37 -9.25 0.96
CA ALA A 126 0.15 -8.58 2.14
C ALA A 126 -0.22 -7.10 2.14
N VAL A 127 -0.37 -6.54 3.32
CA VAL A 127 -0.61 -5.10 3.54
C VAL A 127 -0.06 -4.70 4.91
N GLU A 128 0.55 -3.53 4.97
CA GLU A 128 0.96 -2.91 6.22
C GLU A 128 -0.03 -1.82 6.62
N VAL A 129 -0.26 -1.70 7.91
CA VAL A 129 -1.16 -0.69 8.45
C VAL A 129 -0.72 -0.26 9.85
N PHE A 130 -0.75 1.04 10.12
CA PHE A 130 -0.56 1.54 11.47
C PHE A 130 -1.74 1.13 12.35
N GLU A 131 -1.47 0.62 13.56
CA GLU A 131 -2.53 0.09 14.44
C GLU A 131 -3.60 1.14 14.79
N GLN A 132 -3.23 2.41 14.81
CA GLN A 132 -4.14 3.53 15.06
C GLN A 132 -5.11 3.79 13.89
N ASN A 133 -4.84 3.24 12.69
CA ASN A 133 -5.79 3.27 11.58
C ASN A 133 -6.85 2.17 11.73
N ALA A 134 -7.67 2.30 12.79
CA ALA A 134 -8.68 1.30 13.15
C ALA A 134 -9.67 1.00 12.01
N GLY A 135 -9.92 1.97 11.14
CA GLY A 135 -10.80 1.80 9.97
C GLY A 135 -10.23 0.82 8.95
N ALA A 136 -8.95 0.96 8.62
CA ALA A 136 -8.25 0.06 7.70
C ALA A 136 -8.09 -1.34 8.33
N LEU A 137 -7.67 -1.43 9.59
CA LEU A 137 -7.57 -2.70 10.31
C LEU A 137 -8.89 -3.49 10.31
N ARG A 138 -10.00 -2.81 10.59
CA ARG A 138 -11.33 -3.43 10.55
C ARG A 138 -11.67 -3.94 9.16
N LEU A 139 -11.40 -3.15 8.11
CA LEU A 139 -11.62 -3.57 6.73
C LEU A 139 -10.83 -4.83 6.42
N TYR A 140 -9.53 -4.85 6.64
CA TYR A 140 -8.69 -6.00 6.32
C TYR A 140 -9.09 -7.25 7.09
N ARG A 141 -9.35 -7.14 8.40
CA ARG A 141 -9.84 -8.26 9.21
C ARG A 141 -11.17 -8.84 8.70
N THR A 142 -12.13 -8.00 8.29
CA THR A 142 -13.40 -8.47 7.72
C THR A 142 -13.24 -9.13 6.36
N LEU A 143 -12.12 -8.90 5.66
CA LEU A 143 -11.76 -9.54 4.40
C LEU A 143 -10.88 -10.79 4.58
N GLY A 144 -10.67 -11.23 5.82
CA GLY A 144 -9.95 -12.46 6.15
C GLY A 144 -8.43 -12.30 6.29
N TYR A 145 -7.92 -11.08 6.32
CA TYR A 145 -6.51 -10.84 6.60
C TYR A 145 -6.20 -11.10 8.08
N GLN A 146 -5.06 -11.73 8.33
CA GLN A 146 -4.57 -12.06 9.67
C GLN A 146 -3.24 -11.39 9.93
N VAL A 147 -2.95 -11.08 11.19
CA VAL A 147 -1.67 -10.51 11.61
C VAL A 147 -0.58 -11.55 11.39
N ALA A 148 0.45 -11.19 10.67
CA ALA A 148 1.64 -12.01 10.45
C ALA A 148 2.83 -11.53 11.29
N GLU A 149 3.07 -10.21 11.32
CA GLU A 149 4.20 -9.59 12.03
C GLU A 149 3.83 -8.18 12.50
N GLU A 150 4.63 -7.65 13.43
CA GLU A 150 4.49 -6.27 13.92
C GLU A 150 5.86 -5.64 14.14
N ARG A 151 5.94 -4.32 13.98
CA ARG A 151 7.12 -3.52 14.34
C ARG A 151 6.68 -2.26 15.07
N ALA A 152 7.55 -1.75 15.94
CA ALA A 152 7.33 -0.45 16.56
C ALA A 152 7.43 0.66 15.51
N VAL A 153 6.55 1.64 15.62
CA VAL A 153 6.64 2.86 14.82
C VAL A 153 7.83 3.68 15.30
N VAL A 154 8.65 4.15 14.39
CA VAL A 154 9.62 5.19 14.66
C VAL A 154 8.95 6.54 14.40
N PRO A 155 8.73 7.38 15.41
CA PRO A 155 8.02 8.65 15.26
C PRO A 155 8.71 9.58 14.26
N HIS A 156 7.92 10.20 13.38
CA HIS A 156 8.42 11.18 12.42
C HIS A 156 7.33 12.19 12.04
N SER A 157 7.72 13.42 11.72
CA SER A 157 6.79 14.52 11.41
C SER A 157 5.97 14.33 10.14
N CYS A 158 6.35 13.39 9.25
CA CYS A 158 5.57 13.13 8.02
C CYS A 158 4.30 12.30 8.26
N HIS A 159 4.17 11.63 9.40
CA HIS A 159 2.97 10.86 9.76
C HIS A 159 2.62 11.07 11.26
N PRO A 160 1.32 11.03 11.60
CA PRO A 160 0.86 11.27 12.96
C PRO A 160 0.80 10.00 13.83
N TYR A 161 1.39 8.90 13.39
CA TYR A 161 1.23 7.60 14.03
C TYR A 161 2.36 7.28 15.00
N GLU A 162 1.97 6.60 16.06
CA GLU A 162 2.81 6.02 17.10
C GLU A 162 2.41 4.54 17.28
N GLY A 163 2.99 3.83 18.25
CA GLY A 163 2.63 2.45 18.57
C GLY A 163 3.23 1.45 17.59
N ARG A 164 2.42 0.76 16.81
CA ARG A 164 2.88 -0.33 15.94
C ARG A 164 2.43 -0.19 14.50
N ILE A 165 3.26 -0.74 13.61
CA ILE A 165 2.90 -1.09 12.25
C ILE A 165 2.61 -2.59 12.25
N VAL A 166 1.48 -2.97 11.69
CA VAL A 166 1.00 -4.35 11.64
C VAL A 166 1.04 -4.83 10.19
N LEU A 167 1.78 -5.90 9.95
CA LEU A 167 1.74 -6.64 8.69
C LEU A 167 0.59 -7.64 8.74
N LEU A 168 -0.32 -7.50 7.82
CA LEU A 168 -1.45 -8.40 7.65
C LEU A 168 -1.28 -9.20 6.35
N THR A 169 -1.59 -10.49 6.40
CA THR A 169 -1.54 -11.36 5.23
C THR A 169 -2.83 -12.13 5.03
N LYS A 170 -3.07 -12.54 3.79
CA LYS A 170 -4.17 -13.42 3.37
C LYS A 170 -3.68 -14.31 2.25
N GLN A 171 -4.13 -15.57 2.21
CA GLN A 171 -3.93 -16.41 1.03
C GLN A 171 -4.81 -15.89 -0.12
N ALA A 172 -4.22 -15.73 -1.30
CA ALA A 172 -4.97 -15.40 -2.50
C ALA A 172 -5.94 -16.55 -2.84
N LEU A 173 -7.14 -16.21 -3.28
CA LEU A 173 -8.09 -17.21 -3.75
C LEU A 173 -7.55 -17.87 -5.03
N PRO A 174 -7.68 -19.20 -5.16
CA PRO A 174 -7.35 -19.87 -6.41
C PRO A 174 -8.28 -19.38 -7.53
N GLU A 175 -7.78 -19.41 -8.77
CA GLU A 175 -8.52 -18.89 -9.95
C GLU A 175 -9.93 -19.48 -10.08
N ALA A 176 -10.10 -20.75 -9.75
CA ALA A 176 -11.41 -21.44 -9.74
C ALA A 176 -12.41 -20.94 -8.68
N ALA A 177 -11.95 -20.17 -7.70
CA ALA A 177 -12.78 -19.62 -6.61
C ALA A 177 -12.99 -18.10 -6.74
N LEU A 178 -12.50 -17.49 -7.83
CA LEU A 178 -12.71 -16.07 -8.10
C LEU A 178 -14.15 -15.83 -8.57
N PRO A 179 -14.85 -14.79 -8.05
CA PRO A 179 -16.22 -14.47 -8.43
C PRO A 179 -16.34 -13.91 -9.86
#